data_8ea7ab9e6294e467670f08a54e86ed23
#
_entry.id   8ea7ab9e6294e467670f08a54e86ed23
#
_cell.length_a   1.000
_cell.length_b   1.000
_cell.length_c   1.000
_cell.angle_alpha   90.00
_cell.angle_beta   90.00
_cell.angle_gamma   90.00
#
_symmetry.space_group_name_H-M   'P 1'
#
loop_
_entity.id
_entity.type
_entity.pdbx_description
1 polymer ?
#
loop_
_entity_poly.entity_id
_entity_poly.type
_entity_poly.pdbx_seq_one_letter_code
_entity_poly.pdbx_strand_id
1 'polypeptide(L)'
;MFFNSRRNVYDAGEGPVRHLDGSSLLRPIDPPKPQLIIMGAFVVAAIVIGGVLLFNVLDNVSHSAERAQQSVEQNLARPAAMESLPNLPSLIGLDNEGIKAAFAGAGYIIADKTAMSGGADDGSLDLIKLPSDVSVEQAALMYAQGIPKLSAADATLLLNGSWQFTTTPGDYLNMSVKYADFSSGSVEAAVQTALVSEGLDATTLGEAGVDDSGNTFQTGTVDVGGTIYQWRISAIGLSSVYDVKGLPETAVYVGIRLFQ
;
A
#
# COMPACT_ATOMS: atom_id res chain seq x y z
N MET A 1 14.59 -29.99 67.07
CA MET A 1 14.87 -30.16 65.64
C MET A 1 15.34 -28.81 65.13
N PHE A 2 16.63 -28.70 64.86
CA PHE A 2 17.29 -27.44 64.57
C PHE A 2 17.26 -27.14 63.09
N PHE A 3 16.72 -25.97 62.70
CA PHE A 3 16.91 -25.42 61.36
C PHE A 3 18.03 -24.38 61.37
N ASN A 4 19.10 -24.73 60.67
CA ASN A 4 20.30 -23.93 60.52
C ASN A 4 20.15 -23.04 59.30
N SER A 5 19.91 -21.75 59.50
CA SER A 5 19.85 -20.75 58.45
C SER A 5 21.27 -20.27 58.14
N ARG A 6 21.86 -20.68 57.02
CA ARG A 6 23.09 -20.10 56.48
C ARG A 6 22.77 -18.85 55.68
N ARG A 7 23.14 -17.69 56.21
CA ARG A 7 23.24 -16.43 55.46
C ARG A 7 24.45 -16.52 54.52
N ASN A 8 24.23 -16.48 53.22
CA ASN A 8 25.28 -16.18 52.29
C ASN A 8 25.49 -14.66 52.23
N VAL A 9 26.62 -14.23 52.79
CA VAL A 9 27.17 -12.87 52.64
C VAL A 9 27.80 -12.87 51.24
N TYR A 10 27.23 -12.11 50.31
CA TYR A 10 27.89 -11.81 49.04
C TYR A 10 28.95 -10.73 49.32
N ASP A 11 30.18 -11.15 49.21
CA ASP A 11 31.35 -10.28 49.21
C ASP A 11 31.31 -9.43 47.95
N ALA A 12 31.14 -8.10 48.14
CA ALA A 12 31.18 -7.16 47.02
C ALA A 12 32.64 -6.92 46.63
N GLY A 13 33.16 -7.80 45.77
CA GLY A 13 34.45 -7.59 45.19
C GLY A 13 34.45 -6.31 44.34
N GLU A 14 35.24 -5.35 44.70
CA GLU A 14 35.57 -4.15 43.93
C GLU A 14 36.19 -4.59 42.58
N GLY A 15 35.33 -4.71 41.54
CA GLY A 15 35.81 -4.82 40.17
C GLY A 15 36.43 -3.50 39.72
N PRO A 16 37.49 -3.51 38.92
CA PRO A 16 38.11 -2.30 38.46
C PRO A 16 37.10 -1.44 37.68
N VAL A 17 36.90 -0.22 38.14
CA VAL A 17 36.14 0.80 37.45
C VAL A 17 36.73 0.98 36.05
N ARG A 18 36.09 0.41 35.03
CA ARG A 18 36.41 0.70 33.65
C ARG A 18 36.01 2.15 33.38
N HIS A 19 36.99 3.03 33.31
CA HIS A 19 36.81 4.34 32.71
C HIS A 19 36.29 4.11 31.28
N LEU A 20 35.00 4.40 31.07
CA LEU A 20 34.43 4.53 29.72
C LEU A 20 35.08 5.76 29.12
N ASP A 21 36.08 5.54 28.28
CA ASP A 21 36.68 6.58 27.44
C ASP A 21 35.56 7.10 26.54
N GLY A 22 35.18 8.37 26.74
CA GLY A 22 34.11 9.04 25.98
C GLY A 22 34.37 9.07 24.46
N SER A 23 35.60 8.74 24.04
CA SER A 23 35.96 8.62 22.61
C SER A 23 35.32 7.39 21.91
N SER A 24 34.91 6.37 22.68
CA SER A 24 34.26 5.17 22.09
C SER A 24 32.79 5.38 21.71
N LEU A 25 32.15 6.44 22.21
CA LEU A 25 30.77 6.80 21.91
C LEU A 25 30.65 7.58 20.58
N LEU A 26 31.75 7.99 19.99
CA LEU A 26 31.78 8.77 18.74
C LEU A 26 32.38 8.00 17.57
N ARG A 27 32.45 6.67 17.62
CA ARG A 27 32.71 5.93 16.38
C ARG A 27 31.53 6.14 15.47
N PRO A 28 31.68 6.82 14.32
CA PRO A 28 30.62 6.84 13.32
C PRO A 28 30.38 5.39 12.94
N ILE A 29 29.15 4.94 13.14
CA ILE A 29 28.68 3.71 12.53
C ILE A 29 28.73 4.01 11.03
N ASP A 30 29.68 3.41 10.33
CA ASP A 30 29.72 3.51 8.86
C ASP A 30 28.41 2.91 8.35
N PRO A 31 27.48 3.74 7.87
CA PRO A 31 26.22 3.23 7.36
C PRO A 31 26.46 2.50 6.06
N PRO A 32 25.71 1.45 5.75
CA PRO A 32 25.78 0.81 4.45
C PRO A 32 25.49 1.86 3.38
N LYS A 33 26.50 2.14 2.54
CA LYS A 33 26.55 3.27 1.59
C LYS A 33 25.33 3.47 0.68
N PRO A 34 24.57 2.44 0.23
CA PRO A 34 23.37 2.65 -0.57
C PRO A 34 22.16 3.17 0.23
N GLN A 35 21.97 2.75 1.46
CA GLN A 35 20.80 3.15 2.27
C GLN A 35 20.85 4.62 2.72
N LEU A 36 22.04 5.18 2.92
CA LEU A 36 22.19 6.58 3.31
C LEU A 36 21.95 7.55 2.14
N ILE A 37 22.31 7.14 0.92
CA ILE A 37 22.03 7.94 -0.28
C ILE A 37 20.52 8.01 -0.51
N ILE A 38 19.79 6.91 -0.32
CA ILE A 38 18.34 6.85 -0.44
C ILE A 38 17.66 7.69 0.67
N MET A 39 18.07 7.53 1.94
CA MET A 39 17.55 8.35 3.03
C MET A 39 17.89 9.84 2.87
N GLY A 40 19.09 10.17 2.41
CA GLY A 40 19.49 11.55 2.13
C GLY A 40 18.67 12.18 1.01
N ALA A 41 18.36 11.44 -0.06
CA ALA A 41 17.50 11.89 -1.14
C ALA A 41 16.05 12.12 -0.66
N PHE A 42 15.54 11.23 0.19
CA PHE A 42 14.20 11.41 0.81
C PHE A 42 14.11 12.65 1.71
N VAL A 43 15.12 12.92 2.52
CA VAL A 43 15.15 14.11 3.38
C VAL A 43 15.25 15.40 2.56
N VAL A 44 16.07 15.44 1.53
CA VAL A 44 16.20 16.61 0.64
C VAL A 44 14.92 16.82 -0.16
N ALA A 45 14.31 15.77 -0.70
CA ALA A 45 13.02 15.87 -1.38
C ALA A 45 11.91 16.37 -0.45
N ALA A 46 11.85 15.88 0.80
CA ALA A 46 10.89 16.35 1.80
C ALA A 46 11.05 17.85 2.12
N ILE A 47 12.28 18.35 2.20
CA ILE A 47 12.55 19.79 2.46
C ILE A 47 12.17 20.64 1.24
N VAL A 48 12.46 20.19 0.03
CA VAL A 48 12.12 20.93 -1.20
C VAL A 48 10.61 20.94 -1.43
N ILE A 49 9.93 19.80 -1.28
CA ILE A 49 8.48 19.71 -1.42
C ILE A 49 7.77 20.46 -0.29
N GLY A 50 8.24 20.35 0.95
CA GLY A 50 7.73 21.13 2.08
C GLY A 50 7.92 22.64 1.89
N GLY A 51 9.02 23.08 1.31
CA GLY A 51 9.29 24.47 0.96
C GLY A 51 8.36 25.01 -0.14
N VAL A 52 8.12 24.22 -1.18
CA VAL A 52 7.19 24.59 -2.28
C VAL A 52 5.75 24.62 -1.79
N LEU A 53 5.34 23.67 -0.93
CA LEU A 53 4.00 23.66 -0.34
C LEU A 53 3.77 24.85 0.60
N LEU A 54 4.77 25.23 1.41
CA LEU A 54 4.68 26.41 2.29
C LEU A 54 4.62 27.72 1.51
N PHE A 55 5.33 27.85 0.40
CA PHE A 55 5.30 29.06 -0.43
C PHE A 55 3.96 29.23 -1.16
N ASN A 56 3.34 28.13 -1.61
CA ASN A 56 2.01 28.17 -2.24
C ASN A 56 0.87 28.44 -1.23
N VAL A 57 1.04 28.10 0.04
CA VAL A 57 0.01 28.35 1.07
C VAL A 57 -0.14 29.82 1.42
N LEU A 58 0.94 30.62 1.34
CA LEU A 58 0.91 32.04 1.75
C LEU A 58 0.26 32.96 0.72
N ASP A 59 0.23 32.62 -0.55
CA ASP A 59 -0.25 33.48 -1.63
C ASP A 59 -1.75 33.28 -1.98
N ASN A 60 -2.49 32.38 -1.32
CA ASN A 60 -3.69 31.82 -1.91
C ASN A 60 -4.91 31.59 -1.03
N VAL A 61 -5.06 32.27 0.10
CA VAL A 61 -6.20 32.03 1.02
C VAL A 61 -7.57 32.41 0.39
N SER A 62 -7.63 33.25 -0.62
CA SER A 62 -8.89 33.70 -1.22
C SER A 62 -9.44 32.81 -2.36
N HIS A 63 -8.61 31.92 -2.94
CA HIS A 63 -9.05 31.02 -4.03
C HIS A 63 -8.74 29.55 -3.74
N SER A 64 -8.44 29.18 -2.48
CA SER A 64 -7.98 27.86 -2.12
C SER A 64 -9.01 26.74 -2.34
N ALA A 65 -10.27 27.01 -2.08
CA ALA A 65 -11.34 26.02 -2.23
C ALA A 65 -11.64 25.69 -3.70
N GLU A 66 -11.75 26.74 -4.55
CA GLU A 66 -12.00 26.55 -5.98
C GLU A 66 -10.86 25.82 -6.68
N ARG A 67 -9.60 26.17 -6.35
CA ARG A 67 -8.44 25.48 -6.90
C ARG A 67 -8.31 24.03 -6.41
N ALA A 68 -8.62 23.78 -5.14
CA ALA A 68 -8.64 22.42 -4.61
C ALA A 68 -9.67 21.57 -5.36
N GLN A 69 -10.86 22.09 -5.60
CA GLN A 69 -11.89 21.40 -6.36
C GLN A 69 -11.47 21.17 -7.82
N GLN A 70 -10.92 22.19 -8.50
CA GLN A 70 -10.38 22.06 -9.85
C GLN A 70 -9.27 20.99 -9.92
N SER A 71 -8.39 20.92 -8.92
CA SER A 71 -7.35 19.90 -8.86
C SER A 71 -7.94 18.50 -8.70
N VAL A 72 -8.98 18.33 -7.88
CA VAL A 72 -9.71 17.07 -7.76
C VAL A 72 -10.31 16.66 -9.10
N GLU A 73 -11.03 17.58 -9.76
CA GLU A 73 -11.64 17.33 -11.07
C GLU A 73 -10.60 16.97 -12.14
N GLN A 74 -9.46 17.66 -12.17
CA GLN A 74 -8.35 17.34 -13.07
C GLN A 74 -7.76 15.94 -12.78
N ASN A 75 -7.56 15.61 -11.51
CA ASN A 75 -7.06 14.30 -11.12
C ASN A 75 -8.04 13.17 -11.49
N LEU A 76 -9.35 13.42 -11.38
CA LEU A 76 -10.39 12.46 -11.74
C LEU A 76 -10.59 12.35 -13.26
N ALA A 77 -10.28 13.40 -14.03
CA ALA A 77 -10.34 13.38 -15.49
C ALA A 77 -9.19 12.60 -16.16
N ARG A 78 -8.16 12.21 -15.37
CA ARG A 78 -7.09 11.33 -15.89
C ARG A 78 -7.67 9.97 -16.29
N PRO A 79 -7.14 9.33 -17.35
CA PRO A 79 -7.50 7.95 -17.66
C PRO A 79 -7.28 7.09 -16.42
N ALA A 80 -8.36 6.51 -15.91
CA ALA A 80 -8.27 5.68 -14.73
C ALA A 80 -7.49 4.40 -15.05
N ALA A 81 -6.75 3.91 -14.07
CA ALA A 81 -5.98 2.69 -14.19
C ALA A 81 -6.82 1.42 -14.25
N MET A 82 -8.14 1.52 -14.37
CA MET A 82 -9.04 0.37 -14.55
C MET A 82 -8.64 -0.50 -15.76
N GLU A 83 -8.04 0.12 -16.77
CA GLU A 83 -7.49 -0.57 -17.95
C GLU A 83 -6.22 -1.39 -17.65
N SER A 84 -5.72 -1.32 -16.42
CA SER A 84 -4.41 -1.85 -16.05
C SER A 84 -4.42 -2.63 -14.74
N LEU A 85 -5.54 -3.24 -14.36
CA LEU A 85 -5.54 -4.19 -13.25
C LEU A 85 -4.76 -5.45 -13.66
N PRO A 86 -3.99 -6.04 -12.75
CA PRO A 86 -3.36 -7.32 -13.03
C PRO A 86 -4.45 -8.38 -13.17
N ASN A 87 -4.43 -9.13 -14.25
CA ASN A 87 -5.27 -10.33 -14.37
C ASN A 87 -4.73 -11.38 -13.39
N LEU A 88 -5.29 -11.47 -12.17
CA LEU A 88 -4.82 -12.36 -11.12
C LEU A 88 -4.72 -13.82 -11.57
N PRO A 89 -5.68 -14.40 -12.34
CA PRO A 89 -5.54 -15.74 -12.87
C PRO A 89 -4.28 -15.96 -13.71
N SER A 90 -3.81 -14.94 -14.43
CA SER A 90 -2.60 -15.04 -15.26
C SER A 90 -1.29 -15.07 -14.47
N LEU A 91 -1.32 -14.69 -13.19
CA LEU A 91 -0.16 -14.68 -12.29
C LEU A 91 0.01 -16.01 -11.55
N ILE A 92 -0.95 -16.93 -11.64
CA ILE A 92 -0.88 -18.23 -10.98
C ILE A 92 0.33 -19.02 -11.51
N GLY A 93 1.11 -19.56 -10.58
CA GLY A 93 2.30 -20.35 -10.89
C GLY A 93 3.56 -19.52 -11.15
N LEU A 94 3.48 -18.19 -11.15
CA LEU A 94 4.66 -17.34 -11.18
C LEU A 94 5.24 -17.20 -9.75
N ASP A 95 6.56 -17.17 -9.66
CA ASP A 95 7.25 -16.72 -8.45
C ASP A 95 7.26 -15.18 -8.37
N ASN A 96 7.78 -14.64 -7.27
CA ASN A 96 7.82 -13.19 -7.04
C ASN A 96 8.55 -12.43 -8.15
N GLU A 97 9.62 -12.97 -8.70
CA GLU A 97 10.37 -12.33 -9.79
C GLU A 97 9.60 -12.41 -11.10
N GLY A 98 8.91 -13.51 -11.37
CA GLY A 98 8.00 -13.66 -12.50
C GLY A 98 6.83 -12.67 -12.44
N ILE A 99 6.24 -12.46 -11.27
CA ILE A 99 5.18 -11.46 -11.07
C ILE A 99 5.71 -10.04 -11.34
N LYS A 100 6.86 -9.68 -10.77
CA LYS A 100 7.51 -8.38 -11.02
C LYS A 100 7.82 -8.18 -12.50
N ALA A 101 8.32 -9.23 -13.17
CA ALA A 101 8.60 -9.18 -14.61
C ALA A 101 7.32 -9.01 -15.45
N ALA A 102 6.23 -9.67 -15.09
CA ALA A 102 4.93 -9.51 -15.76
C ALA A 102 4.42 -8.07 -15.65
N PHE A 103 4.51 -7.45 -14.48
CA PHE A 103 4.11 -6.05 -14.28
C PHE A 103 5.02 -5.08 -15.02
N ALA A 104 6.35 -5.29 -15.00
CA ALA A 104 7.29 -4.49 -15.77
C ALA A 104 7.04 -4.61 -17.28
N GLY A 105 6.75 -5.82 -17.76
CA GLY A 105 6.40 -6.07 -19.16
C GLY A 105 5.10 -5.39 -19.60
N ALA A 106 4.16 -5.20 -18.68
CA ALA A 106 2.95 -4.43 -18.90
C ALA A 106 3.16 -2.90 -18.84
N GLY A 107 4.38 -2.44 -18.56
CA GLY A 107 4.72 -1.02 -18.52
C GLY A 107 4.34 -0.31 -17.23
N TYR A 108 4.05 -1.02 -16.14
CA TYR A 108 3.71 -0.40 -14.86
C TYR A 108 4.94 0.10 -14.13
N ILE A 109 4.83 1.29 -13.53
CA ILE A 109 5.76 1.77 -12.53
C ILE A 109 5.35 1.16 -11.20
N ILE A 110 6.13 0.20 -10.71
CA ILE A 110 5.83 -0.54 -9.49
C ILE A 110 6.82 -0.15 -8.40
N ALA A 111 6.30 0.23 -7.24
CA ALA A 111 7.08 0.34 -6.00
C ALA A 111 6.95 -0.99 -5.23
N ASP A 112 8.08 -1.63 -4.94
CA ASP A 112 8.14 -2.83 -4.12
C ASP A 112 8.22 -2.45 -2.64
N LYS A 113 7.09 -2.45 -1.94
CA LYS A 113 7.01 -2.13 -0.51
C LYS A 113 7.72 -3.17 0.35
N THR A 114 7.73 -4.43 -0.08
CA THR A 114 8.44 -5.50 0.63
C THR A 114 9.93 -5.19 0.68
N ALA A 115 10.51 -4.84 -0.46
CA ALA A 115 11.92 -4.45 -0.53
C ALA A 115 12.21 -3.16 0.26
N MET A 116 11.28 -2.19 0.25
CA MET A 116 11.43 -0.91 0.98
C MET A 116 11.36 -1.10 2.50
N SER A 117 10.64 -2.09 3.00
CA SER A 117 10.53 -2.42 4.43
C SER A 117 11.61 -3.36 4.95
N GLY A 118 12.61 -3.68 4.14
CA GLY A 118 13.72 -4.56 4.53
C GLY A 118 13.55 -6.01 4.13
N GLY A 119 12.57 -6.30 3.30
CA GLY A 119 12.21 -7.64 2.84
C GLY A 119 11.30 -8.37 3.84
N ALA A 120 10.53 -9.31 3.33
CA ALA A 120 9.82 -10.27 4.16
C ALA A 120 10.55 -11.61 4.09
N ASP A 121 10.98 -12.11 5.22
CA ASP A 121 11.63 -13.44 5.31
C ASP A 121 10.65 -14.57 4.97
N ASP A 122 9.36 -14.27 4.94
CA ASP A 122 8.27 -15.20 4.67
C ASP A 122 7.96 -15.36 3.17
N GLY A 123 8.66 -14.65 2.28
CA GLY A 123 8.44 -14.69 0.83
C GLY A 123 7.20 -13.95 0.35
N SER A 124 6.52 -13.15 1.20
CA SER A 124 5.41 -12.29 0.78
C SER A 124 5.88 -11.20 -0.18
N LEU A 125 4.98 -10.73 -1.03
CA LEU A 125 5.22 -9.65 -1.97
C LEU A 125 4.13 -8.59 -1.79
N ASP A 126 4.53 -7.32 -1.61
CA ASP A 126 3.62 -6.17 -1.52
C ASP A 126 4.09 -5.10 -2.52
N LEU A 127 3.33 -4.95 -3.59
CA LEU A 127 3.63 -4.04 -4.68
C LEU A 127 2.57 -2.96 -4.79
N ILE A 128 2.99 -1.75 -5.14
CA ILE A 128 2.09 -0.65 -5.47
C ILE A 128 2.35 -0.22 -6.91
N LYS A 129 1.31 -0.24 -7.73
CA LYS A 129 1.31 0.51 -8.99
C LYS A 129 0.98 1.96 -8.67
N LEU A 130 1.77 2.87 -9.19
CA LEU A 130 1.55 4.31 -9.05
C LEU A 130 0.88 4.88 -10.29
N PRO A 131 0.10 5.97 -10.15
CA PRO A 131 -0.34 6.76 -11.29
C PRO A 131 0.89 7.25 -12.08
N SER A 132 0.74 7.40 -13.40
CA SER A 132 1.85 7.71 -14.31
C SER A 132 2.52 9.07 -14.04
N ASP A 133 1.84 9.98 -13.39
CA ASP A 133 2.29 11.33 -13.04
C ASP A 133 2.70 11.49 -11.57
N VAL A 134 2.77 10.39 -10.83
CA VAL A 134 3.22 10.36 -9.43
C VAL A 134 4.54 9.60 -9.34
N SER A 135 5.61 10.26 -8.86
CA SER A 135 6.87 9.60 -8.63
C SER A 135 6.84 8.71 -7.38
N VAL A 136 7.77 7.76 -7.30
CA VAL A 136 7.90 6.86 -6.14
C VAL A 136 8.16 7.68 -4.86
N GLU A 137 9.00 8.71 -4.94
CA GLU A 137 9.33 9.57 -3.80
C GLU A 137 8.11 10.37 -3.33
N GLN A 138 7.33 10.91 -4.26
CA GLN A 138 6.11 11.65 -3.96
C GLN A 138 5.07 10.73 -3.31
N ALA A 139 4.86 9.54 -3.87
CA ALA A 139 3.96 8.54 -3.29
C ALA A 139 4.40 8.13 -1.89
N ALA A 140 5.70 7.87 -1.68
CA ALA A 140 6.24 7.50 -0.38
C ALA A 140 5.98 8.58 0.69
N LEU A 141 6.13 9.86 0.35
CA LEU A 141 5.81 10.97 1.25
C LEU A 141 4.32 11.03 1.59
N MET A 142 3.44 10.88 0.60
CA MET A 142 1.99 10.86 0.80
C MET A 142 1.55 9.68 1.69
N TYR A 143 2.09 8.47 1.44
CA TYR A 143 1.81 7.31 2.29
C TYR A 143 2.37 7.48 3.70
N ALA A 144 3.56 8.05 3.86
CA ALA A 144 4.14 8.33 5.18
C ALA A 144 3.33 9.36 5.99
N GLN A 145 2.72 10.34 5.33
CA GLN A 145 1.80 11.28 5.95
C GLN A 145 0.50 10.61 6.40
N GLY A 146 0.07 9.60 5.65
CA GLY A 146 -1.17 8.86 5.85
C GLY A 146 -2.35 9.46 5.06
N ILE A 147 -3.03 8.65 4.28
CA ILE A 147 -4.12 9.07 3.36
C ILE A 147 -5.17 9.95 4.05
N PRO A 148 -5.66 9.66 5.27
CA PRO A 148 -6.65 10.51 5.94
C PRO A 148 -6.20 11.94 6.25
N LYS A 149 -4.89 12.22 6.17
CA LYS A 149 -4.33 13.55 6.41
C LYS A 149 -4.05 14.33 5.13
N LEU A 150 -4.21 13.69 3.98
CA LEU A 150 -4.04 14.35 2.69
C LEU A 150 -5.20 15.29 2.40
N SER A 151 -4.96 16.27 1.55
CA SER A 151 -6.03 17.02 0.91
C SER A 151 -6.79 16.11 -0.07
N ALA A 152 -8.03 16.44 -0.43
CA ALA A 152 -8.77 15.69 -1.46
C ALA A 152 -8.01 15.67 -2.80
N ALA A 153 -7.32 16.76 -3.16
CA ALA A 153 -6.51 16.83 -4.36
C ALA A 153 -5.32 15.84 -4.31
N ASP A 154 -4.58 15.79 -3.19
CA ASP A 154 -3.46 14.86 -3.04
C ASP A 154 -3.96 13.42 -2.96
N ALA A 155 -5.06 13.17 -2.25
CA ALA A 155 -5.65 11.84 -2.16
C ALA A 155 -6.12 11.33 -3.53
N THR A 156 -6.81 12.16 -4.33
CA THR A 156 -7.23 11.79 -5.69
C THR A 156 -6.03 11.66 -6.64
N LEU A 157 -4.99 12.50 -6.49
CA LEU A 157 -3.76 12.39 -7.25
C LEU A 157 -3.09 11.02 -7.01
N LEU A 158 -3.01 10.58 -5.75
CA LEU A 158 -2.36 9.33 -5.37
C LEU A 158 -3.22 8.10 -5.71
N LEU A 159 -4.53 8.16 -5.41
CA LEU A 159 -5.40 6.98 -5.46
C LEU A 159 -5.97 6.71 -6.85
N ASN A 160 -6.27 7.76 -7.65
CA ASN A 160 -6.84 7.54 -8.97
C ASN A 160 -5.79 7.01 -9.94
N GLY A 161 -5.89 5.73 -10.23
CA GLY A 161 -4.96 5.03 -11.10
C GLY A 161 -3.85 4.27 -10.37
N SER A 162 -3.89 4.19 -9.05
CA SER A 162 -3.03 3.28 -8.30
C SER A 162 -3.77 2.01 -7.88
N TRP A 163 -3.04 0.95 -7.69
CA TRP A 163 -3.50 -0.24 -6.99
C TRP A 163 -2.37 -0.85 -6.16
N GLN A 164 -2.77 -1.59 -5.14
CA GLN A 164 -1.88 -2.37 -4.30
C GLN A 164 -2.12 -3.85 -4.56
N PHE A 165 -1.05 -4.57 -4.91
CA PHE A 165 -1.05 -6.01 -5.07
C PHE A 165 -0.30 -6.65 -3.91
N THR A 166 -0.86 -7.72 -3.36
CA THR A 166 -0.19 -8.53 -2.32
C THR A 166 -0.31 -10.00 -2.64
N THR A 167 0.76 -10.74 -2.35
CA THR A 167 0.72 -12.20 -2.27
C THR A 167 1.24 -12.63 -0.92
N THR A 168 0.64 -13.67 -0.35
CA THR A 168 1.09 -14.29 0.89
C THR A 168 1.51 -15.70 0.56
N PRO A 169 2.78 -16.06 0.79
CA PRO A 169 3.25 -17.41 0.59
C PRO A 169 2.64 -18.35 1.62
N GLY A 170 2.52 -19.61 1.28
CA GLY A 170 2.00 -20.65 2.13
C GLY A 170 1.67 -21.89 1.32
N ASP A 171 1.09 -22.90 1.98
CA ASP A 171 0.64 -24.13 1.31
C ASP A 171 -0.50 -23.86 0.32
N TYR A 172 -1.12 -22.67 0.40
CA TYR A 172 -2.23 -22.25 -0.43
C TYR A 172 -1.95 -20.90 -1.08
N LEU A 173 -2.33 -20.79 -2.35
CA LEU A 173 -2.27 -19.53 -3.06
C LEU A 173 -3.16 -18.48 -2.37
N ASN A 174 -2.65 -17.26 -2.21
CA ASN A 174 -3.44 -16.12 -1.78
C ASN A 174 -2.88 -14.85 -2.41
N MET A 175 -3.56 -14.37 -3.44
CA MET A 175 -3.25 -13.11 -4.12
C MET A 175 -4.39 -12.12 -3.92
N SER A 176 -4.08 -10.85 -3.78
CA SER A 176 -5.11 -9.80 -3.74
C SER A 176 -4.64 -8.53 -4.42
N VAL A 177 -5.60 -7.79 -4.98
CA VAL A 177 -5.41 -6.43 -5.44
C VAL A 177 -6.46 -5.52 -4.81
N LYS A 178 -6.06 -4.30 -4.47
CA LYS A 178 -6.94 -3.29 -3.86
C LYS A 178 -6.70 -1.94 -4.54
N TYR A 179 -7.79 -1.18 -4.77
CA TYR A 179 -7.71 0.13 -5.40
C TYR A 179 -8.93 0.99 -5.07
N ALA A 180 -8.82 2.28 -5.34
CA ALA A 180 -9.95 3.21 -5.31
C ALA A 180 -10.52 3.37 -6.73
N ASP A 181 -11.83 3.19 -6.84
CA ASP A 181 -12.58 3.40 -8.08
C ASP A 181 -13.40 4.69 -7.96
N PHE A 182 -13.10 5.64 -8.81
CA PHE A 182 -13.78 6.92 -8.89
C PHE A 182 -14.77 7.01 -10.07
N SER A 183 -14.88 5.94 -10.86
CA SER A 183 -15.59 5.93 -12.14
C SER A 183 -16.90 5.17 -12.13
N SER A 184 -17.01 4.11 -11.35
CA SER A 184 -18.19 3.22 -11.38
C SER A 184 -19.45 3.84 -10.76
N GLY A 185 -19.31 4.80 -9.87
CA GLY A 185 -20.43 5.57 -9.32
C GLY A 185 -21.25 4.85 -8.23
N SER A 186 -21.12 3.52 -8.08
CA SER A 186 -21.71 2.74 -6.99
C SER A 186 -20.90 1.50 -6.67
N VAL A 187 -21.12 0.92 -5.47
CA VAL A 187 -20.43 -0.30 -5.03
C VAL A 187 -20.79 -1.51 -5.91
N GLU A 188 -22.04 -1.61 -6.34
CA GLU A 188 -22.50 -2.70 -7.21
C GLU A 188 -21.86 -2.60 -8.61
N ALA A 189 -21.82 -1.39 -9.17
CA ALA A 189 -21.17 -1.14 -10.46
C ALA A 189 -19.67 -1.41 -10.38
N ALA A 190 -19.01 -1.04 -9.28
CA ALA A 190 -17.58 -1.30 -9.06
C ALA A 190 -17.27 -2.80 -8.98
N VAL A 191 -18.12 -3.60 -8.32
CA VAL A 191 -17.99 -5.07 -8.30
C VAL A 191 -18.10 -5.63 -9.71
N GLN A 192 -19.08 -5.19 -10.50
CA GLN A 192 -19.26 -5.66 -11.88
C GLN A 192 -18.10 -5.25 -12.78
N THR A 193 -17.63 -4.02 -12.67
CA THR A 193 -16.47 -3.54 -13.44
C THR A 193 -15.22 -4.36 -13.10
N ALA A 194 -14.95 -4.61 -11.83
CA ALA A 194 -13.82 -5.41 -11.38
C ALA A 194 -13.90 -6.86 -11.90
N LEU A 195 -15.10 -7.43 -11.89
CA LEU A 195 -15.38 -8.77 -12.37
C LEU A 195 -15.02 -8.92 -13.85
N VAL A 196 -15.45 -7.96 -14.67
CA VAL A 196 -15.13 -7.93 -16.11
C VAL A 196 -13.65 -7.67 -16.36
N SER A 197 -13.05 -6.71 -15.63
CA SER A 197 -11.64 -6.33 -15.81
C SER A 197 -10.67 -7.47 -15.49
N GLU A 198 -11.02 -8.34 -14.55
CA GLU A 198 -10.22 -9.52 -14.19
C GLU A 198 -10.58 -10.77 -15.05
N GLY A 199 -11.54 -10.66 -15.96
CA GLY A 199 -12.00 -11.78 -16.78
C GLY A 199 -12.72 -12.86 -15.98
N LEU A 200 -13.30 -12.50 -14.83
CA LEU A 200 -14.00 -13.42 -13.95
C LEU A 200 -15.49 -13.52 -14.25
N ASP A 201 -16.03 -12.66 -15.11
CA ASP A 201 -17.43 -12.65 -15.55
C ASP A 201 -17.86 -13.92 -16.32
N ALA A 202 -16.91 -14.55 -16.99
CA ALA A 202 -17.11 -15.80 -17.72
C ALA A 202 -16.88 -17.06 -16.87
N THR A 203 -16.63 -16.91 -15.56
CA THR A 203 -16.34 -18.01 -14.63
C THR A 203 -17.60 -18.48 -13.89
N THR A 204 -17.47 -19.49 -13.03
CA THR A 204 -18.60 -19.95 -12.22
C THR A 204 -18.86 -18.98 -11.09
N LEU A 205 -20.00 -18.29 -11.12
CA LEU A 205 -20.44 -17.38 -10.08
C LEU A 205 -20.95 -18.16 -8.86
N GLY A 206 -20.61 -17.65 -7.69
CA GLY A 206 -21.07 -18.14 -6.39
C GLY A 206 -22.01 -17.15 -5.69
N GLU A 207 -21.79 -16.94 -4.40
CA GLU A 207 -22.63 -16.06 -3.58
C GLU A 207 -22.36 -14.57 -3.89
N ALA A 208 -23.43 -13.78 -3.81
CA ALA A 208 -23.41 -12.34 -3.84
C ALA A 208 -24.22 -11.76 -2.68
N GLY A 209 -23.81 -10.62 -2.16
CA GLY A 209 -24.51 -9.99 -1.04
C GLY A 209 -23.75 -8.86 -0.40
N VAL A 210 -24.12 -8.56 0.84
CA VAL A 210 -23.41 -7.62 1.71
C VAL A 210 -22.92 -8.39 2.92
N ASP A 211 -21.65 -8.26 3.26
CA ASP A 211 -21.05 -8.92 4.42
C ASP A 211 -21.25 -8.11 5.72
N ASP A 212 -20.88 -8.70 6.87
CA ASP A 212 -21.01 -8.08 8.19
C ASP A 212 -20.24 -6.76 8.34
N SER A 213 -19.27 -6.51 7.48
CA SER A 213 -18.48 -5.27 7.43
C SER A 213 -19.09 -4.21 6.50
N GLY A 214 -20.22 -4.53 5.85
CA GLY A 214 -20.92 -3.65 4.92
C GLY A 214 -20.34 -3.64 3.50
N ASN A 215 -19.42 -4.57 3.16
CA ASN A 215 -18.93 -4.67 1.80
C ASN A 215 -19.97 -5.40 0.93
N THR A 216 -20.32 -4.80 -0.20
CA THR A 216 -20.98 -5.52 -1.29
C THR A 216 -19.97 -6.48 -1.91
N PHE A 217 -20.34 -7.73 -2.12
CA PHE A 217 -19.41 -8.73 -2.65
C PHE A 217 -20.05 -9.68 -3.67
N GLN A 218 -19.19 -10.26 -4.50
CA GLN A 218 -19.45 -11.41 -5.35
C GLN A 218 -18.30 -12.40 -5.19
N THR A 219 -18.64 -13.69 -5.13
CA THR A 219 -17.66 -14.80 -5.13
C THR A 219 -17.82 -15.65 -6.37
N GLY A 220 -16.89 -16.55 -6.58
CA GLY A 220 -16.96 -17.57 -7.61
C GLY A 220 -15.72 -18.45 -7.63
N THR A 221 -15.64 -19.27 -8.69
CA THR A 221 -14.49 -20.14 -8.94
C THR A 221 -13.99 -19.98 -10.37
N VAL A 222 -12.69 -20.15 -10.57
CA VAL A 222 -12.05 -20.15 -11.87
C VAL A 222 -11.15 -21.37 -11.99
N ASP A 223 -11.18 -22.03 -13.15
CA ASP A 223 -10.27 -23.13 -13.50
C ASP A 223 -9.05 -22.56 -14.21
N VAL A 224 -7.87 -22.81 -13.67
CA VAL A 224 -6.60 -22.45 -14.30
C VAL A 224 -5.75 -23.70 -14.40
N GLY A 225 -5.61 -24.21 -15.60
CA GLY A 225 -4.79 -25.40 -15.88
C GLY A 225 -5.29 -26.69 -15.22
N GLY A 226 -6.59 -26.81 -14.97
CA GLY A 226 -7.23 -27.97 -14.32
C GLY A 226 -7.27 -27.86 -12.79
N THR A 227 -6.82 -26.75 -12.21
CA THR A 227 -6.94 -26.45 -10.78
C THR A 227 -8.00 -25.40 -10.56
N ILE A 228 -8.92 -25.66 -9.64
CA ILE A 228 -9.99 -24.73 -9.29
C ILE A 228 -9.54 -23.81 -8.18
N TYR A 229 -9.61 -22.51 -8.44
CA TYR A 229 -9.34 -21.45 -7.47
C TYR A 229 -10.63 -20.74 -7.12
N GLN A 230 -10.72 -20.28 -5.88
CA GLN A 230 -11.81 -19.42 -5.42
C GLN A 230 -11.44 -17.95 -5.62
N TRP A 231 -12.41 -17.12 -5.94
CA TRP A 231 -12.20 -15.69 -5.99
C TRP A 231 -13.32 -14.95 -5.24
N ARG A 232 -12.98 -13.76 -4.75
CA ARG A 232 -13.93 -12.84 -4.14
C ARG A 232 -13.59 -11.42 -4.59
N ILE A 233 -14.59 -10.72 -5.10
CA ILE A 233 -14.57 -9.28 -5.31
C ILE A 233 -15.42 -8.65 -4.24
N SER A 234 -14.95 -7.58 -3.62
CA SER A 234 -15.67 -6.83 -2.60
C SER A 234 -15.48 -5.33 -2.80
N ALA A 235 -16.51 -4.56 -2.50
CA ALA A 235 -16.51 -3.11 -2.64
C ALA A 235 -17.26 -2.43 -1.50
N ILE A 236 -16.76 -1.28 -1.07
CA ILE A 236 -17.39 -0.43 -0.05
C ILE A 236 -17.14 1.03 -0.40
N GLY A 237 -17.97 1.95 0.07
CA GLY A 237 -17.72 3.39 -0.11
C GLY A 237 -16.32 3.78 0.37
N LEU A 238 -15.59 4.53 -0.44
CA LEU A 238 -14.21 4.93 -0.14
C LEU A 238 -14.10 5.71 1.17
N SER A 239 -15.12 6.50 1.51
CA SER A 239 -15.23 7.24 2.77
C SER A 239 -15.27 6.35 4.02
N SER A 240 -15.70 5.09 3.88
CA SER A 240 -15.65 4.10 4.97
C SER A 240 -14.22 3.60 5.26
N VAL A 241 -13.32 3.76 4.31
CA VAL A 241 -11.91 3.33 4.43
C VAL A 241 -10.99 4.52 4.73
N TYR A 242 -11.22 5.64 4.06
CA TYR A 242 -10.42 6.85 4.19
C TYR A 242 -11.32 8.05 4.47
N ASP A 243 -11.25 8.60 5.68
CA ASP A 243 -11.96 9.84 6.06
C ASP A 243 -11.20 11.06 5.53
N VAL A 244 -11.31 11.30 4.23
CA VAL A 244 -10.73 12.47 3.55
C VAL A 244 -11.87 13.38 3.08
N LYS A 245 -11.95 14.56 3.66
CA LYS A 245 -12.99 15.55 3.29
C LYS A 245 -12.84 16.02 1.85
N GLY A 246 -13.94 16.01 1.09
CA GLY A 246 -13.98 16.48 -0.29
C GLY A 246 -13.67 15.44 -1.35
N LEU A 247 -13.51 14.16 -0.96
CA LEU A 247 -13.58 13.07 -1.92
C LEU A 247 -15.02 12.88 -2.43
N PRO A 248 -15.21 12.45 -3.70
CA PRO A 248 -16.53 12.12 -4.22
C PRO A 248 -17.22 11.06 -3.37
N GLU A 249 -18.49 11.30 -3.01
CA GLU A 249 -19.30 10.32 -2.25
C GLU A 249 -19.52 9.02 -3.03
N THR A 250 -19.44 9.08 -4.36
CA THR A 250 -19.57 7.93 -5.25
C THR A 250 -18.30 7.10 -5.40
N ALA A 251 -17.18 7.56 -4.81
CA ALA A 251 -15.92 6.82 -4.85
C ALA A 251 -16.00 5.55 -4.01
N VAL A 252 -15.45 4.47 -4.55
CA VAL A 252 -15.55 3.12 -4.01
C VAL A 252 -14.15 2.56 -3.74
N TYR A 253 -13.99 1.82 -2.66
CA TYR A 253 -12.80 1.00 -2.41
C TYR A 253 -13.08 -0.43 -2.80
N VAL A 254 -12.30 -0.97 -3.72
CA VAL A 254 -12.47 -2.31 -4.28
C VAL A 254 -11.34 -3.21 -3.85
N GLY A 255 -11.68 -4.42 -3.47
CA GLY A 255 -10.73 -5.51 -3.22
C GLY A 255 -11.08 -6.73 -4.05
N ILE A 256 -10.08 -7.28 -4.74
CA ILE A 256 -10.18 -8.54 -5.48
C ILE A 256 -9.23 -9.52 -4.85
N ARG A 257 -9.68 -10.73 -4.58
CA ARG A 257 -8.88 -11.79 -3.97
C ARG A 257 -9.04 -13.08 -4.76
N LEU A 258 -7.92 -13.74 -5.02
CA LEU A 258 -7.84 -15.07 -5.61
C LEU A 258 -7.10 -15.98 -4.64
N PHE A 259 -7.68 -17.14 -4.31
CA PHE A 259 -7.14 -18.04 -3.29
C PHE A 259 -7.55 -19.50 -3.55
N GLN A 260 -6.80 -20.41 -2.92
CA GLN A 260 -7.05 -21.85 -2.98
C GLN A 260 -7.40 -22.39 -1.60
#